data_3bb8046d93c23f4e24ce56a12a62dc02
#
_entry.id   3bb8046d93c23f4e24ce56a12a62dc02
#
_cell.length_a   1.000
_cell.length_b   1.000
_cell.length_c   1.000
_cell.angle_alpha   90.00
_cell.angle_beta   90.00
_cell.angle_gamma   90.00
#
_symmetry.space_group_name_H-M   'P 1'
#
loop_
_entity.id
_entity.type
_entity.pdbx_description
1 polymer ?
#
loop_
_entity_poly.entity_id
_entity_poly.type
_entity_poly.pdbx_seq_one_letter_code
_entity_poly.pdbx_strand_id
1 'polypeptide(L)'
;MSKKPLILGIETSCDETAASVITENDQGKPIILSNIVSSQTDVHKEFGGVVPELAARSHIEKIDLIVKKALDDSGIKIKDIDAVASTAGPGLIVCLSVGLSFGKAFASSINKPFIAVNHLEGHALSPKLVSNLNYPYLLLLISGGHSQYLNVQGLGKYKRLGTTIDDALGEAFDKTAKLLGIEFPGGPQIERWAEKGDPNSYDLPKPIINKGGCNLSFAGLKTAILKISKTIETEQEKFNLAASFQKTIEEILKKKTKIAFNEFEKQNDIQGKIFVVAGGVAANKKIRSMLINLCKENNYQSVFPPIEICGDNAAMIAMVGLEKYKLKLFNKLDHPAKPRWPLDENALFLKGAGVKL
;
A
#
# COMPACT_ATOMS: atom_id res chain seq x y z
N MET A 1 0.83 -36.51 -2.81
CA MET A 1 1.07 -35.05 -2.83
C MET A 1 -0.12 -34.35 -2.19
N SER A 2 0.09 -33.48 -1.20
CA SER A 2 -1.01 -32.69 -0.64
C SER A 2 -1.58 -31.76 -1.72
N LYS A 3 -2.89 -31.60 -1.76
CA LYS A 3 -3.56 -30.66 -2.67
C LYS A 3 -3.04 -29.24 -2.40
N LYS A 4 -2.57 -28.54 -3.41
CA LYS A 4 -2.13 -27.13 -3.30
C LYS A 4 -3.35 -26.25 -3.09
N PRO A 5 -3.33 -25.34 -2.11
CA PRO A 5 -4.47 -24.48 -1.85
C PRO A 5 -4.69 -23.46 -2.98
N LEU A 6 -5.95 -23.25 -3.32
CA LEU A 6 -6.41 -22.27 -4.31
C LEU A 6 -7.19 -21.18 -3.57
N ILE A 7 -6.66 -19.97 -3.52
CA ILE A 7 -7.23 -18.86 -2.76
C ILE A 7 -7.73 -17.78 -3.73
N LEU A 8 -9.01 -17.42 -3.59
CA LEU A 8 -9.59 -16.26 -4.26
C LEU A 8 -9.43 -15.05 -3.34
N GLY A 9 -8.73 -14.02 -3.81
CA GLY A 9 -8.61 -12.72 -3.15
C GLY A 9 -9.56 -11.70 -3.76
N ILE A 10 -10.12 -10.81 -2.94
CA ILE A 10 -11.02 -9.72 -3.33
C ILE A 10 -10.59 -8.44 -2.62
N GLU A 11 -10.38 -7.36 -3.41
CA GLU A 11 -9.99 -6.03 -2.91
C GLU A 11 -10.98 -4.97 -3.38
N THR A 12 -11.52 -4.18 -2.45
CA THR A 12 -12.41 -3.03 -2.73
C THR A 12 -12.28 -1.93 -1.67
N SER A 13 -11.11 -1.74 -1.05
CA SER A 13 -11.01 -0.83 0.10
C SER A 13 -11.09 0.66 -0.26
N CYS A 14 -10.81 1.03 -1.51
CA CYS A 14 -10.79 2.42 -1.98
C CYS A 14 -11.41 2.57 -3.37
N ASP A 15 -10.62 2.73 -4.42
CA ASP A 15 -11.06 3.01 -5.79
C ASP A 15 -10.64 1.94 -6.82
N GLU A 16 -10.05 0.83 -6.38
CA GLU A 16 -9.79 -0.36 -7.20
C GLU A 16 -10.77 -1.48 -6.86
N THR A 17 -11.43 -2.03 -7.89
CA THR A 17 -12.13 -3.31 -7.80
C THR A 17 -11.20 -4.40 -8.32
N ALA A 18 -10.75 -5.31 -7.46
CA ALA A 18 -9.83 -6.34 -7.90
C ALA A 18 -10.20 -7.74 -7.39
N ALA A 19 -9.86 -8.76 -8.21
CA ALA A 19 -9.92 -10.16 -7.84
C ALA A 19 -8.68 -10.91 -8.36
N SER A 20 -8.22 -11.89 -7.59
CA SER A 20 -7.03 -12.68 -7.91
C SER A 20 -7.19 -14.11 -7.45
N VAL A 21 -6.69 -15.06 -8.22
CA VAL A 21 -6.53 -16.45 -7.78
C VAL A 21 -5.04 -16.75 -7.64
N ILE A 22 -4.65 -17.22 -6.46
CA ILE A 22 -3.27 -17.66 -6.20
C ILE A 22 -3.23 -19.10 -5.69
N THR A 23 -2.08 -19.70 -5.88
CA THR A 23 -1.72 -21.02 -5.36
C THR A 23 -0.25 -21.04 -4.92
N GLU A 24 0.32 -22.20 -4.68
CA GLU A 24 1.76 -22.38 -4.46
C GLU A 24 2.34 -23.50 -5.33
N ASN A 25 3.64 -23.45 -5.58
CA ASN A 25 4.36 -24.52 -6.23
C ASN A 25 4.72 -25.65 -5.24
N ASP A 26 5.45 -26.68 -5.72
CA ASP A 26 5.89 -27.81 -4.89
C ASP A 26 6.87 -27.41 -3.77
N GLN A 27 7.50 -26.24 -3.88
CA GLN A 27 8.41 -25.67 -2.88
C GLN A 27 7.67 -24.73 -1.88
N GLY A 28 6.33 -24.60 -1.98
CA GLY A 28 5.54 -23.70 -1.15
C GLY A 28 5.65 -22.20 -1.52
N LYS A 29 6.24 -21.91 -2.70
CA LYS A 29 6.35 -20.54 -3.19
C LYS A 29 5.01 -20.13 -3.84
N PRO A 30 4.45 -18.93 -3.53
CA PRO A 30 3.20 -18.48 -4.11
C PRO A 30 3.31 -18.29 -5.64
N ILE A 31 2.22 -18.59 -6.34
CA ILE A 31 2.04 -18.39 -7.77
C ILE A 31 0.75 -17.62 -7.98
N ILE A 32 0.83 -16.48 -8.66
CA ILE A 32 -0.33 -15.72 -9.12
C ILE A 32 -0.85 -16.39 -10.39
N LEU A 33 -2.05 -16.98 -10.35
CA LEU A 33 -2.71 -17.58 -11.52
C LEU A 33 -3.47 -16.51 -12.30
N SER A 34 -4.05 -15.53 -11.61
CA SER A 34 -4.70 -14.35 -12.20
C SER A 34 -4.65 -13.19 -11.22
N ASN A 35 -4.64 -11.94 -11.72
CA ASN A 35 -4.77 -10.73 -10.92
C ASN A 35 -5.44 -9.65 -11.77
N ILE A 36 -6.73 -9.48 -11.61
CA ILE A 36 -7.55 -8.55 -12.38
C ILE A 36 -7.81 -7.32 -11.51
N VAL A 37 -7.48 -6.16 -12.05
CA VAL A 37 -7.68 -4.87 -11.38
C VAL A 37 -8.47 -3.96 -12.31
N SER A 38 -9.56 -3.40 -11.82
CA SER A 38 -10.34 -2.35 -12.47
C SER A 38 -10.21 -1.08 -11.66
N SER A 39 -9.34 -0.17 -12.08
CA SER A 39 -9.23 1.15 -11.47
C SER A 39 -10.43 2.03 -11.83
N GLN A 40 -10.75 2.94 -10.92
CA GLN A 40 -11.81 3.93 -11.07
C GLN A 40 -11.23 5.35 -11.24
N THR A 41 -9.96 5.47 -11.59
CA THR A 41 -9.26 6.75 -11.75
C THR A 41 -10.05 7.73 -12.62
N ASP A 42 -10.59 7.28 -13.75
CA ASP A 42 -11.34 8.13 -14.68
C ASP A 42 -12.62 8.69 -14.05
N VAL A 43 -13.28 7.91 -13.17
CA VAL A 43 -14.49 8.34 -12.45
C VAL A 43 -14.17 9.45 -11.44
N HIS A 44 -12.99 9.40 -10.82
CA HIS A 44 -12.62 10.30 -9.72
C HIS A 44 -11.80 11.51 -10.17
N LYS A 45 -11.31 11.50 -11.41
CA LYS A 45 -10.43 12.53 -11.98
C LYS A 45 -11.07 13.92 -11.91
N GLU A 46 -12.34 14.05 -12.29
CA GLU A 46 -13.09 15.32 -12.28
C GLU A 46 -13.24 15.91 -10.86
N PHE A 47 -13.24 15.05 -9.84
CA PHE A 47 -13.37 15.48 -8.43
C PHE A 47 -12.01 15.78 -7.78
N GLY A 48 -10.91 15.43 -8.46
CA GLY A 48 -9.55 15.59 -7.94
C GLY A 48 -9.26 14.74 -6.70
N GLY A 49 -9.91 13.56 -6.59
CA GLY A 49 -9.75 12.61 -5.51
C GLY A 49 -10.95 11.67 -5.39
N VAL A 50 -10.81 10.60 -4.62
CA VAL A 50 -11.83 9.55 -4.49
C VAL A 50 -13.10 10.07 -3.81
N VAL A 51 -14.25 9.85 -4.45
CA VAL A 51 -15.60 10.10 -3.91
C VAL A 51 -16.18 8.76 -3.43
N PRO A 52 -16.31 8.52 -2.12
CA PRO A 52 -16.60 7.20 -1.56
C PRO A 52 -17.88 6.56 -2.09
N GLU A 53 -18.94 7.34 -2.27
CA GLU A 53 -20.21 6.82 -2.75
C GLU A 53 -20.14 6.38 -4.23
N LEU A 54 -19.46 7.15 -5.08
CA LEU A 54 -19.24 6.77 -6.47
C LEU A 54 -18.37 5.53 -6.57
N ALA A 55 -17.33 5.44 -5.72
CA ALA A 55 -16.48 4.26 -5.66
C ALA A 55 -17.29 3.01 -5.29
N ALA A 56 -18.12 3.09 -4.25
CA ALA A 56 -18.96 1.96 -3.84
C ALA A 56 -19.93 1.49 -4.93
N ARG A 57 -20.57 2.41 -5.65
CA ARG A 57 -21.46 2.10 -6.79
C ARG A 57 -20.70 1.37 -7.91
N SER A 58 -19.52 1.88 -8.26
CA SER A 58 -18.66 1.24 -9.27
C SER A 58 -18.19 -0.15 -8.84
N HIS A 59 -17.92 -0.38 -7.56
CA HIS A 59 -17.61 -1.72 -7.05
C HIS A 59 -18.79 -2.67 -7.24
N ILE A 60 -20.03 -2.25 -6.90
CA ILE A 60 -21.23 -3.08 -7.05
C ILE A 60 -21.43 -3.48 -8.51
N GLU A 61 -21.22 -2.56 -9.45
CA GLU A 61 -21.41 -2.78 -10.88
C GLU A 61 -20.38 -3.72 -11.51
N LYS A 62 -19.21 -3.90 -10.88
CA LYS A 62 -18.06 -4.59 -11.52
C LYS A 62 -17.62 -5.85 -10.80
N ILE A 63 -17.90 -6.02 -9.51
CA ILE A 63 -17.27 -7.04 -8.69
C ILE A 63 -17.49 -8.47 -9.20
N ASP A 64 -18.70 -8.80 -9.65
CA ASP A 64 -19.04 -10.11 -10.19
C ASP A 64 -18.28 -10.39 -11.51
N LEU A 65 -18.21 -9.39 -12.39
CA LEU A 65 -17.48 -9.48 -13.66
C LEU A 65 -15.97 -9.64 -13.43
N ILE A 66 -15.40 -8.90 -12.48
CA ILE A 66 -13.98 -8.97 -12.14
C ILE A 66 -13.63 -10.31 -11.51
N VAL A 67 -14.47 -10.83 -10.59
CA VAL A 67 -14.26 -12.16 -10.00
C VAL A 67 -14.42 -13.25 -11.06
N LYS A 68 -15.43 -13.17 -11.92
CA LYS A 68 -15.59 -14.11 -13.03
C LYS A 68 -14.35 -14.10 -13.93
N LYS A 69 -13.89 -12.92 -14.33
CA LYS A 69 -12.70 -12.79 -15.17
C LYS A 69 -11.46 -13.37 -14.49
N ALA A 70 -11.28 -13.16 -13.18
CA ALA A 70 -10.15 -13.72 -12.44
C ALA A 70 -10.18 -15.27 -12.42
N LEU A 71 -11.36 -15.86 -12.30
CA LEU A 71 -11.54 -17.30 -12.38
C LEU A 71 -11.27 -17.83 -13.80
N ASP A 72 -11.84 -17.18 -14.82
CA ASP A 72 -11.65 -17.57 -16.23
C ASP A 72 -10.17 -17.49 -16.63
N ASP A 73 -9.48 -16.37 -16.34
CA ASP A 73 -8.07 -16.16 -16.66
C ASP A 73 -7.14 -17.11 -15.88
N SER A 74 -7.53 -17.56 -14.69
CA SER A 74 -6.78 -18.55 -13.91
C SER A 74 -6.97 -19.99 -14.39
N GLY A 75 -8.00 -20.27 -15.20
CA GLY A 75 -8.41 -21.63 -15.59
C GLY A 75 -9.00 -22.46 -14.43
N ILE A 76 -9.30 -21.85 -13.29
CA ILE A 76 -9.78 -22.53 -12.08
C ILE A 76 -11.32 -22.52 -12.05
N LYS A 77 -11.91 -23.69 -11.80
CA LYS A 77 -13.37 -23.78 -11.60
C LYS A 77 -13.73 -23.33 -10.19
N ILE A 78 -14.88 -22.70 -10.03
CA ILE A 78 -15.40 -22.19 -8.73
C ILE A 78 -15.34 -23.27 -7.63
N LYS A 79 -15.68 -24.51 -7.94
CA LYS A 79 -15.67 -25.62 -6.99
C LYS A 79 -14.28 -26.00 -6.46
N ASP A 80 -13.23 -25.63 -7.18
CA ASP A 80 -11.84 -25.98 -6.86
C ASP A 80 -11.19 -24.95 -5.90
N ILE A 81 -11.81 -23.77 -5.72
CA ILE A 81 -11.39 -22.76 -4.73
C ILE A 81 -11.46 -23.38 -3.33
N ASP A 82 -10.41 -23.20 -2.55
CA ASP A 82 -10.29 -23.74 -1.20
C ASP A 82 -10.62 -22.71 -0.10
N ALA A 83 -10.45 -21.41 -0.35
CA ALA A 83 -10.88 -20.33 0.55
C ALA A 83 -11.08 -19.01 -0.21
N VAL A 84 -11.88 -18.14 0.38
CA VAL A 84 -12.11 -16.77 -0.12
C VAL A 84 -11.54 -15.77 0.90
N ALA A 85 -10.62 -14.95 0.45
CA ALA A 85 -10.02 -13.87 1.23
C ALA A 85 -10.56 -12.52 0.72
N SER A 86 -11.08 -11.68 1.61
CA SER A 86 -11.57 -10.36 1.23
C SER A 86 -11.08 -9.30 2.19
N THR A 87 -10.78 -8.12 1.67
CA THR A 87 -10.39 -6.98 2.48
C THR A 87 -11.54 -6.56 3.40
N ALA A 88 -11.25 -6.56 4.70
CA ALA A 88 -12.19 -6.14 5.73
C ALA A 88 -11.84 -4.77 6.33
N GLY A 89 -10.71 -4.19 5.96
CA GLY A 89 -10.21 -2.89 6.39
C GLY A 89 -8.68 -2.84 6.49
N PRO A 90 -8.09 -1.66 6.77
CA PRO A 90 -8.76 -0.35 6.75
C PRO A 90 -9.16 0.09 5.35
N GLY A 91 -10.07 1.09 5.25
CA GLY A 91 -10.52 1.62 3.98
C GLY A 91 -11.85 2.39 4.10
N LEU A 92 -12.41 2.77 2.97
CA LEU A 92 -13.70 3.44 2.90
C LEU A 92 -14.82 2.45 3.26
N ILE A 93 -15.60 2.74 4.31
CA ILE A 93 -16.58 1.79 4.87
C ILE A 93 -17.57 1.28 3.82
N VAL A 94 -18.05 2.15 2.94
CA VAL A 94 -19.00 1.81 1.89
C VAL A 94 -18.37 0.89 0.84
N CYS A 95 -17.12 1.12 0.49
CA CYS A 95 -16.35 0.29 -0.45
C CYS A 95 -16.02 -1.08 0.14
N LEU A 96 -15.51 -1.10 1.38
CA LEU A 96 -15.25 -2.34 2.14
C LEU A 96 -16.49 -3.22 2.24
N SER A 97 -17.66 -2.59 2.48
CA SER A 97 -18.92 -3.32 2.64
C SER A 97 -19.30 -4.11 1.38
N VAL A 98 -18.98 -3.61 0.19
CA VAL A 98 -19.24 -4.31 -1.08
C VAL A 98 -18.41 -5.60 -1.18
N GLY A 99 -17.08 -5.47 -1.16
CA GLY A 99 -16.18 -6.63 -1.32
C GLY A 99 -16.30 -7.64 -0.19
N LEU A 100 -16.47 -7.15 1.05
CA LEU A 100 -16.62 -8.01 2.21
C LEU A 100 -17.93 -8.81 2.15
N SER A 101 -19.05 -8.19 1.78
CA SER A 101 -20.34 -8.88 1.65
C SER A 101 -20.32 -9.88 0.50
N PHE A 102 -19.77 -9.49 -0.65
CA PHE A 102 -19.60 -10.38 -1.79
C PHE A 102 -18.73 -11.59 -1.42
N GLY A 103 -17.56 -11.37 -0.82
CA GLY A 103 -16.63 -12.45 -0.45
C GLY A 103 -17.25 -13.44 0.54
N LYS A 104 -18.01 -12.96 1.53
CA LYS A 104 -18.73 -13.81 2.48
C LYS A 104 -19.83 -14.63 1.80
N ALA A 105 -20.65 -14.00 0.96
CA ALA A 105 -21.70 -14.67 0.23
C ALA A 105 -21.13 -15.73 -0.72
N PHE A 106 -20.05 -15.40 -1.42
CA PHE A 106 -19.36 -16.33 -2.31
C PHE A 106 -18.78 -17.52 -1.54
N ALA A 107 -18.04 -17.29 -0.45
CA ALA A 107 -17.50 -18.36 0.40
C ALA A 107 -18.60 -19.30 0.93
N SER A 108 -19.71 -18.70 1.39
CA SER A 108 -20.87 -19.46 1.86
C SER A 108 -21.50 -20.30 0.77
N SER A 109 -21.69 -19.73 -0.44
CA SER A 109 -22.33 -20.43 -1.58
C SER A 109 -21.58 -21.65 -2.05
N ILE A 110 -20.24 -21.65 -1.94
CA ILE A 110 -19.37 -22.78 -2.31
C ILE A 110 -18.97 -23.66 -1.10
N ASN A 111 -19.50 -23.37 0.07
CA ASN A 111 -19.18 -24.06 1.33
C ASN A 111 -17.66 -24.13 1.62
N LYS A 112 -17.00 -22.97 1.52
CA LYS A 112 -15.56 -22.82 1.79
C LYS A 112 -15.28 -21.80 2.89
N PRO A 113 -14.11 -21.90 3.56
CA PRO A 113 -13.72 -20.93 4.59
C PRO A 113 -13.64 -19.50 4.04
N PHE A 114 -14.06 -18.54 4.87
CA PHE A 114 -13.88 -17.12 4.64
C PHE A 114 -12.70 -16.59 5.47
N ILE A 115 -11.91 -15.68 4.89
CA ILE A 115 -10.75 -15.06 5.51
C ILE A 115 -10.87 -13.55 5.38
N ALA A 116 -11.03 -12.85 6.50
CA ALA A 116 -10.98 -11.40 6.56
C ALA A 116 -9.52 -10.94 6.57
N VAL A 117 -9.18 -10.02 5.65
CA VAL A 117 -7.81 -9.55 5.47
C VAL A 117 -7.70 -8.08 5.82
N ASN A 118 -6.64 -7.73 6.55
CA ASN A 118 -6.24 -6.35 6.72
C ASN A 118 -5.52 -5.88 5.44
N HIS A 119 -6.01 -4.80 4.82
CA HIS A 119 -5.46 -4.21 3.59
C HIS A 119 -3.96 -3.90 3.71
N LEU A 120 -3.54 -3.33 4.84
CA LEU A 120 -2.14 -3.00 5.08
C LEU A 120 -1.27 -4.26 5.26
N GLU A 121 -1.84 -5.36 5.79
CA GLU A 121 -1.18 -6.67 5.83
C GLU A 121 -1.00 -7.22 4.41
N GLY A 122 -1.96 -6.98 3.50
CA GLY A 122 -1.82 -7.25 2.07
C GLY A 122 -0.57 -6.59 1.50
N HIS A 123 -0.43 -5.29 1.65
CA HIS A 123 0.77 -4.57 1.22
C HIS A 123 2.05 -5.08 1.91
N ALA A 124 2.00 -5.32 3.22
CA ALA A 124 3.15 -5.79 3.98
C ALA A 124 3.68 -7.15 3.48
N LEU A 125 2.79 -8.04 3.06
CA LEU A 125 3.13 -9.38 2.58
C LEU A 125 3.24 -9.48 1.05
N SER A 126 2.85 -8.44 0.29
CA SER A 126 2.92 -8.46 -1.18
C SER A 126 4.31 -8.82 -1.74
N PRO A 127 5.45 -8.42 -1.12
CA PRO A 127 6.76 -8.83 -1.60
C PRO A 127 7.02 -10.34 -1.50
N LYS A 128 6.30 -11.08 -0.66
CA LYS A 128 6.40 -12.55 -0.58
C LYS A 128 5.88 -13.23 -1.86
N LEU A 129 5.06 -12.55 -2.66
CA LEU A 129 4.63 -13.05 -3.97
C LEU A 129 5.79 -13.28 -4.94
N VAL A 130 6.89 -12.53 -4.79
CA VAL A 130 8.02 -12.53 -5.72
C VAL A 130 9.36 -12.88 -5.09
N SER A 131 9.44 -12.90 -3.76
CA SER A 131 10.67 -13.18 -3.03
C SER A 131 10.41 -14.05 -1.80
N ASN A 132 11.40 -14.85 -1.45
CA ASN A 132 11.36 -15.64 -0.23
C ASN A 132 11.78 -14.74 0.96
N LEU A 133 10.79 -14.18 1.67
CA LEU A 133 11.01 -13.30 2.81
C LEU A 133 10.88 -14.07 4.12
N ASN A 134 11.96 -14.06 4.90
CA ASN A 134 11.96 -14.56 6.27
C ASN A 134 11.70 -13.42 7.25
N TYR A 135 11.01 -13.71 8.32
CA TYR A 135 10.82 -12.80 9.45
C TYR A 135 12.02 -12.86 10.40
N PRO A 136 12.33 -11.79 11.15
CA PRO A 136 11.73 -10.47 11.04
C PRO A 136 12.32 -9.65 9.89
N TYR A 137 11.57 -8.64 9.40
CA TYR A 137 12.08 -7.63 8.46
C TYR A 137 11.53 -6.24 8.78
N LEU A 138 12.29 -5.20 8.43
CA LEU A 138 11.84 -3.82 8.51
C LEU A 138 11.00 -3.49 7.27
N LEU A 139 9.80 -2.94 7.47
CA LEU A 139 8.91 -2.50 6.40
C LEU A 139 8.76 -0.98 6.43
N LEU A 140 8.91 -0.34 5.27
CA LEU A 140 8.39 0.99 4.97
C LEU A 140 7.13 0.83 4.11
N LEU A 141 5.98 1.07 4.71
CA LEU A 141 4.70 1.09 4.02
C LEU A 141 4.36 2.51 3.63
N ILE A 142 4.29 2.81 2.32
CA ILE A 142 4.01 4.14 1.76
C ILE A 142 2.96 4.06 0.66
N SER A 143 1.75 4.48 0.98
CA SER A 143 0.59 4.47 0.08
C SER A 143 -0.11 5.83 0.05
N GLY A 144 -1.25 5.92 -0.63
CA GLY A 144 -2.12 7.10 -0.64
C GLY A 144 -2.57 7.52 0.75
N GLY A 145 -2.95 6.55 1.60
CA GLY A 145 -3.49 6.80 2.93
C GLY A 145 -2.56 6.51 4.10
N HIS A 146 -1.42 5.84 3.88
CA HIS A 146 -0.55 5.37 4.96
C HIS A 146 0.93 5.61 4.68
N SER A 147 1.68 5.98 5.75
CA SER A 147 3.14 6.08 5.71
C SER A 147 3.69 5.65 7.07
N GLN A 148 4.25 4.44 7.14
CA GLN A 148 4.65 3.81 8.41
C GLN A 148 5.94 3.02 8.27
N TYR A 149 6.76 3.04 9.32
CA TYR A 149 7.85 2.07 9.55
C TYR A 149 7.37 1.01 10.53
N LEU A 150 7.50 -0.26 10.14
CA LEU A 150 7.04 -1.41 10.92
C LEU A 150 8.15 -2.45 11.05
N ASN A 151 8.33 -2.98 12.25
CA ASN A 151 9.04 -4.23 12.47
C ASN A 151 8.05 -5.38 12.29
N VAL A 152 8.20 -6.14 11.21
CA VAL A 152 7.33 -7.27 10.85
C VAL A 152 7.96 -8.54 11.41
N GLN A 153 7.37 -9.08 12.47
CA GLN A 153 7.88 -10.23 13.22
C GLN A 153 7.22 -11.55 12.81
N GLY A 154 6.13 -11.47 12.06
CA GLY A 154 5.35 -12.63 11.61
C GLY A 154 4.00 -12.21 11.05
N LEU A 155 3.24 -13.16 10.54
CA LEU A 155 1.84 -12.95 10.16
C LEU A 155 1.04 -12.49 11.39
N GLY A 156 0.36 -11.36 11.28
CA GLY A 156 -0.39 -10.75 12.39
C GLY A 156 0.48 -10.18 13.52
N LYS A 157 1.80 -10.15 13.37
CA LYS A 157 2.73 -9.68 14.41
C LYS A 157 3.55 -8.49 13.89
N TYR A 158 3.03 -7.31 14.15
CA TYR A 158 3.61 -6.04 13.69
C TYR A 158 3.91 -5.13 14.87
N LYS A 159 5.05 -4.44 14.84
CA LYS A 159 5.39 -3.38 15.79
C LYS A 159 5.70 -2.10 15.05
N ARG A 160 4.91 -1.08 15.28
CA ARG A 160 5.09 0.23 14.67
C ARG A 160 6.27 0.97 15.28
N LEU A 161 7.28 1.31 14.46
CA LEU A 161 8.43 2.11 14.85
C LEU A 161 8.16 3.60 14.66
N GLY A 162 7.35 3.95 13.66
CA GLY A 162 6.95 5.31 13.37
C GLY A 162 5.85 5.36 12.31
N THR A 163 5.15 6.48 12.27
CA THR A 163 4.08 6.73 11.30
C THR A 163 4.05 8.20 10.93
N THR A 164 3.38 8.57 9.84
CA THR A 164 3.08 9.98 9.61
C THR A 164 2.18 10.52 10.72
N ILE A 165 2.45 11.75 11.14
CA ILE A 165 1.65 12.44 12.17
C ILE A 165 0.59 13.38 11.58
N ASP A 166 0.57 13.48 10.25
CA ASP A 166 -0.35 14.33 9.48
C ASP A 166 -0.73 13.67 8.16
N ASP A 167 -0.37 14.23 7.01
CA ASP A 167 -0.68 13.67 5.69
C ASP A 167 0.16 12.39 5.43
N ALA A 168 -0.42 11.43 4.70
CA ALA A 168 0.34 10.33 4.13
C ALA A 168 1.20 10.81 2.94
N LEU A 169 2.23 10.06 2.60
CA LEU A 169 3.17 10.46 1.54
C LEU A 169 2.49 10.55 0.15
N GLY A 170 1.65 9.56 -0.21
CA GLY A 170 0.90 9.61 -1.47
C GLY A 170 -0.07 10.79 -1.50
N GLU A 171 -0.77 11.05 -0.37
CA GLU A 171 -1.62 12.23 -0.22
C GLU A 171 -0.83 13.55 -0.40
N ALA A 172 0.42 13.61 0.07
CA ALA A 172 1.29 14.77 -0.13
C ALA A 172 1.65 14.96 -1.61
N PHE A 173 1.89 13.88 -2.35
CA PHE A 173 2.08 13.92 -3.81
C PHE A 173 0.83 14.43 -4.53
N ASP A 174 -0.35 13.88 -4.23
CA ASP A 174 -1.61 14.27 -4.88
C ASP A 174 -1.99 15.72 -4.58
N LYS A 175 -1.82 16.16 -3.32
CA LYS A 175 -2.03 17.56 -2.94
C LYS A 175 -1.07 18.52 -3.65
N THR A 176 0.19 18.14 -3.78
CA THR A 176 1.19 18.93 -4.52
C THR A 176 0.84 19.02 -6.01
N ALA A 177 0.45 17.89 -6.61
CA ALA A 177 0.00 17.84 -7.99
C ALA A 177 -1.18 18.79 -8.22
N LYS A 178 -2.21 18.72 -7.38
CA LYS A 178 -3.38 19.61 -7.45
C LYS A 178 -2.99 21.09 -7.39
N LEU A 179 -2.04 21.46 -6.53
CA LEU A 179 -1.56 22.85 -6.41
C LEU A 179 -0.79 23.32 -7.65
N LEU A 180 -0.18 22.42 -8.42
CA LEU A 180 0.51 22.68 -9.68
C LEU A 180 -0.41 22.63 -10.90
N GLY A 181 -1.71 22.29 -10.71
CA GLY A 181 -2.67 22.12 -11.81
C GLY A 181 -2.51 20.79 -12.54
N ILE A 182 -1.95 19.79 -11.87
CA ILE A 182 -1.79 18.43 -12.39
C ILE A 182 -3.02 17.61 -12.00
N GLU A 183 -3.55 16.82 -12.93
CA GLU A 183 -4.70 15.95 -12.72
C GLU A 183 -4.37 14.74 -11.85
N PHE A 184 -5.39 14.21 -11.19
CA PHE A 184 -5.32 12.96 -10.42
C PHE A 184 -5.14 11.73 -11.34
N PRO A 185 -4.31 10.72 -10.97
CA PRO A 185 -3.46 10.65 -9.78
C PRO A 185 -2.15 11.48 -9.93
N GLY A 186 -1.81 12.21 -8.88
CA GLY A 186 -0.71 13.17 -8.92
C GLY A 186 0.69 12.58 -8.85
N GLY A 187 0.87 11.47 -8.11
CA GLY A 187 2.19 10.89 -7.85
C GLY A 187 3.03 10.64 -9.10
N PRO A 188 2.54 9.84 -10.09
CA PRO A 188 3.28 9.56 -11.32
C PRO A 188 3.56 10.81 -12.18
N GLN A 189 2.67 11.80 -12.11
CA GLN A 189 2.83 13.04 -12.87
C GLN A 189 3.90 13.93 -12.24
N ILE A 190 3.91 14.08 -10.91
CA ILE A 190 4.96 14.81 -10.18
C ILE A 190 6.33 14.21 -10.50
N GLU A 191 6.45 12.86 -10.51
CA GLU A 191 7.71 12.20 -10.87
C GLU A 191 8.19 12.60 -12.26
N ARG A 192 7.30 12.57 -13.27
CA ARG A 192 7.62 12.96 -14.64
C ARG A 192 7.99 14.45 -14.78
N TRP A 193 7.31 15.32 -14.03
CA TRP A 193 7.63 16.75 -14.03
C TRP A 193 8.97 17.04 -13.34
N ALA A 194 9.23 16.32 -12.25
CA ALA A 194 10.50 16.44 -11.53
C ALA A 194 11.73 16.06 -12.39
N GLU A 195 11.57 15.17 -13.36
CA GLU A 195 12.64 14.83 -14.31
C GLU A 195 13.06 15.99 -15.22
N LYS A 196 12.17 16.99 -15.42
CA LYS A 196 12.40 18.17 -16.28
C LYS A 196 12.85 19.41 -15.50
N GLY A 197 12.82 19.36 -14.16
CA GLY A 197 13.07 20.51 -13.30
C GLY A 197 14.44 20.46 -12.61
N ASP A 198 14.86 21.63 -12.10
CA ASP A 198 16.02 21.72 -11.21
C ASP A 198 15.60 21.48 -9.75
N PRO A 199 16.12 20.41 -9.09
CA PRO A 199 15.77 20.08 -7.71
C PRO A 199 16.32 21.05 -6.66
N ASN A 200 17.14 22.03 -7.05
CA ASN A 200 17.74 23.03 -6.16
C ASN A 200 17.07 24.40 -6.22
N SER A 201 16.05 24.57 -7.09
CA SER A 201 15.41 25.87 -7.31
C SER A 201 14.64 26.39 -6.10
N TYR A 202 14.12 25.50 -5.26
CA TYR A 202 13.34 25.88 -4.07
C TYR A 202 13.81 25.12 -2.84
N ASP A 203 14.11 25.84 -1.76
CA ASP A 203 14.37 25.24 -0.44
C ASP A 203 13.06 25.02 0.30
N LEU A 204 12.60 23.78 0.33
CA LEU A 204 11.36 23.40 0.97
C LEU A 204 11.59 22.90 2.40
N PRO A 205 10.66 23.17 3.33
CA PRO A 205 10.78 22.73 4.71
C PRO A 205 10.79 21.19 4.78
N LYS A 206 11.56 20.66 5.75
CA LYS A 206 11.66 19.24 6.07
C LYS A 206 11.09 18.99 7.46
N PRO A 207 9.75 18.89 7.59
CA PRO A 207 9.11 18.83 8.91
C PRO A 207 9.66 17.65 9.73
N ILE A 208 9.90 17.88 11.01
CA ILE A 208 10.39 16.91 11.99
C ILE A 208 11.63 16.08 11.58
N ILE A 209 12.36 16.47 10.53
CA ILE A 209 13.52 15.69 10.06
C ILE A 209 14.60 15.53 11.15
N ASN A 210 14.78 16.53 11.99
CA ASN A 210 15.77 16.52 13.08
C ASN A 210 15.18 16.07 14.43
N LYS A 211 13.87 15.80 14.51
CA LYS A 211 13.29 15.18 15.72
C LYS A 211 13.62 13.68 15.70
N GLY A 212 14.00 13.16 16.87
CA GLY A 212 14.26 11.74 17.07
C GLY A 212 13.04 10.87 16.68
N GLY A 213 13.29 9.55 16.54
CA GLY A 213 12.27 8.58 16.18
C GLY A 213 11.93 8.55 14.69
N CYS A 214 11.11 7.57 14.31
CA CYS A 214 10.81 7.25 12.91
C CYS A 214 9.54 7.93 12.37
N ASN A 215 8.92 8.84 13.13
CA ASN A 215 7.72 9.54 12.66
C ASN A 215 8.02 10.44 11.47
N LEU A 216 7.02 10.55 10.57
CA LEU A 216 7.03 11.35 9.36
C LEU A 216 6.03 12.51 9.48
N SER A 217 6.23 13.57 8.69
CA SER A 217 5.29 14.69 8.57
C SER A 217 5.47 15.34 7.20
N PHE A 218 4.35 15.63 6.53
CA PHE A 218 4.33 16.19 5.17
C PHE A 218 3.41 17.41 5.02
N ALA A 219 2.52 17.68 5.99
CA ALA A 219 1.56 18.80 5.88
C ALA A 219 2.23 20.17 5.76
N GLY A 220 3.40 20.35 6.41
CA GLY A 220 4.19 21.59 6.28
C GLY A 220 4.68 21.87 4.87
N LEU A 221 4.97 20.81 4.08
CA LEU A 221 5.33 20.92 2.66
C LEU A 221 4.19 21.50 1.83
N LYS A 222 2.96 21.01 2.04
CA LYS A 222 1.78 21.51 1.33
C LYS A 222 1.63 23.04 1.49
N THR A 223 1.81 23.54 2.70
CA THR A 223 1.70 24.98 2.98
C THR A 223 2.80 25.79 2.27
N ALA A 224 4.03 25.27 2.23
CA ALA A 224 5.13 25.91 1.51
C ALA A 224 4.86 25.92 0.01
N ILE A 225 4.46 24.78 -0.56
CA ILE A 225 4.14 24.65 -1.98
C ILE A 225 2.98 25.57 -2.38
N LEU A 226 1.92 25.66 -1.55
CA LEU A 226 0.80 26.58 -1.79
C LEU A 226 1.23 28.04 -1.87
N LYS A 227 2.23 28.46 -1.06
CA LYS A 227 2.76 29.83 -1.11
C LYS A 227 3.53 30.07 -2.40
N ILE A 228 4.42 29.14 -2.76
CA ILE A 228 5.26 29.23 -3.95
C ILE A 228 4.41 29.13 -5.23
N SER A 229 3.42 28.24 -5.28
CA SER A 229 2.58 28.04 -6.47
C SER A 229 1.81 29.30 -6.90
N LYS A 230 1.58 30.24 -5.98
CA LYS A 230 0.94 31.54 -6.28
C LYS A 230 1.86 32.54 -6.97
N THR A 231 3.17 32.32 -6.94
CA THR A 231 4.20 33.19 -7.55
C THR A 231 4.81 32.58 -8.81
N ILE A 232 4.38 31.39 -9.19
CA ILE A 232 4.85 30.71 -10.40
C ILE A 232 4.17 31.31 -11.64
N GLU A 233 4.96 31.72 -12.61
CA GLU A 233 4.52 32.31 -13.86
C GLU A 233 4.77 31.39 -15.06
N THR A 234 5.76 30.51 -14.99
CA THR A 234 6.22 29.68 -16.10
C THR A 234 6.02 28.20 -15.86
N GLU A 235 5.92 27.42 -16.93
CA GLU A 235 5.86 25.95 -16.84
C GLU A 235 7.17 25.37 -16.27
N GLN A 236 8.33 25.97 -16.62
CA GLN A 236 9.62 25.54 -16.09
C GLN A 236 9.70 25.66 -14.56
N GLU A 237 9.14 26.72 -13.99
CA GLU A 237 9.07 26.89 -12.53
C GLU A 237 8.20 25.81 -11.86
N LYS A 238 7.12 25.36 -12.54
CA LYS A 238 6.32 24.22 -12.05
C LYS A 238 7.15 22.93 -12.04
N PHE A 239 7.94 22.67 -13.08
CA PHE A 239 8.85 21.53 -13.13
C PHE A 239 9.92 21.63 -12.04
N ASN A 240 10.48 22.80 -11.81
CA ASN A 240 11.45 23.06 -10.76
C ASN A 240 10.85 22.81 -9.35
N LEU A 241 9.61 23.25 -9.13
CA LEU A 241 8.94 23.02 -7.83
C LEU A 241 8.63 21.54 -7.62
N ALA A 242 8.22 20.81 -8.66
CA ALA A 242 8.04 19.36 -8.60
C ALA A 242 9.35 18.63 -8.28
N ALA A 243 10.47 19.06 -8.91
CA ALA A 243 11.80 18.50 -8.66
C ALA A 243 12.29 18.78 -7.23
N SER A 244 12.11 20.00 -6.74
CA SER A 244 12.46 20.40 -5.36
C SER A 244 11.63 19.64 -4.32
N PHE A 245 10.33 19.41 -4.60
CA PHE A 245 9.46 18.59 -3.76
C PHE A 245 9.96 17.14 -3.72
N GLN A 246 10.19 16.53 -4.87
CA GLN A 246 10.70 15.16 -4.98
C GLN A 246 12.00 14.99 -4.18
N LYS A 247 12.97 15.89 -4.35
CA LYS A 247 14.24 15.89 -3.60
C LYS A 247 14.02 16.02 -2.09
N THR A 248 13.12 16.89 -1.67
CA THR A 248 12.81 17.09 -0.25
C THR A 248 12.24 15.81 0.38
N ILE A 249 11.34 15.12 -0.33
CA ILE A 249 10.81 13.80 0.11
C ILE A 249 11.94 12.78 0.23
N GLU A 250 12.83 12.70 -0.75
CA GLU A 250 13.98 11.78 -0.71
C GLU A 250 14.87 12.04 0.52
N GLU A 251 15.16 13.30 0.84
CA GLU A 251 15.97 13.67 2.01
C GLU A 251 15.27 13.29 3.33
N ILE A 252 13.96 13.53 3.45
CA ILE A 252 13.17 13.13 4.62
C ILE A 252 13.22 11.61 4.80
N LEU A 253 12.89 10.86 3.74
CA LEU A 253 12.89 9.40 3.78
C LEU A 253 14.29 8.84 4.08
N LYS A 254 15.34 9.36 3.44
CA LYS A 254 16.72 8.94 3.67
C LYS A 254 17.10 9.07 5.16
N LYS A 255 16.81 10.22 5.78
CA LYS A 255 17.12 10.47 7.19
C LYS A 255 16.33 9.57 8.12
N LYS A 256 15.00 9.46 7.89
CA LYS A 256 14.11 8.68 8.76
C LYS A 256 14.32 7.16 8.60
N THR A 257 14.65 6.69 7.41
CA THR A 257 15.00 5.28 7.19
C THR A 257 16.27 4.88 7.94
N LYS A 258 17.31 5.76 7.99
CA LYS A 258 18.51 5.49 8.81
C LYS A 258 18.16 5.33 10.30
N ILE A 259 17.25 6.16 10.81
CA ILE A 259 16.79 6.03 12.19
C ILE A 259 16.02 4.70 12.37
N ALA A 260 15.16 4.35 11.38
CA ALA A 260 14.40 3.10 11.42
C ALA A 260 15.31 1.85 11.39
N PHE A 261 16.42 1.87 10.64
CA PHE A 261 17.43 0.82 10.67
C PHE A 261 17.96 0.62 12.08
N ASN A 262 18.39 1.69 12.74
CA ASN A 262 18.92 1.62 14.09
C ASN A 262 17.88 1.11 15.11
N GLU A 263 16.62 1.57 15.01
CA GLU A 263 15.56 1.12 15.91
C GLU A 263 15.16 -0.33 15.68
N PHE A 264 15.20 -0.80 14.43
CA PHE A 264 14.96 -2.19 14.08
C PHE A 264 16.07 -3.11 14.62
N GLU A 265 17.33 -2.71 14.48
CA GLU A 265 18.50 -3.46 14.96
C GLU A 265 18.53 -3.60 16.49
N LYS A 266 18.09 -2.57 17.23
CA LYS A 266 17.96 -2.65 18.70
C LYS A 266 16.92 -3.67 19.17
N GLN A 267 15.95 -4.01 18.32
CA GLN A 267 14.84 -4.90 18.67
C GLN A 267 15.03 -6.33 18.17
N ASN A 268 15.99 -6.55 17.28
CA ASN A 268 16.17 -7.84 16.64
C ASN A 268 17.66 -8.19 16.58
N ASP A 269 18.01 -9.33 17.13
CA ASP A 269 19.36 -9.92 16.97
C ASP A 269 19.32 -10.82 15.71
N ILE A 270 19.67 -10.25 14.55
CA ILE A 270 19.57 -10.92 13.25
C ILE A 270 20.85 -10.77 12.43
N GLN A 271 21.26 -11.87 11.79
CA GLN A 271 22.40 -11.85 10.84
C GLN A 271 22.02 -11.28 9.47
N GLY A 272 20.78 -11.48 9.02
CA GLY A 272 20.27 -10.98 7.74
C GLY A 272 19.35 -9.78 7.92
N LYS A 273 19.73 -8.61 7.40
CA LYS A 273 18.96 -7.38 7.50
C LYS A 273 18.16 -7.17 6.21
N ILE A 274 16.83 -7.32 6.29
CA ILE A 274 15.95 -7.15 5.15
C ILE A 274 15.12 -5.87 5.35
N PHE A 275 15.14 -5.00 4.34
CA PHE A 275 14.29 -3.81 4.26
C PHE A 275 13.31 -3.94 3.11
N VAL A 276 12.04 -3.96 3.45
CA VAL A 276 10.93 -4.06 2.50
C VAL A 276 10.30 -2.69 2.32
N VAL A 277 9.97 -2.33 1.07
CA VAL A 277 9.20 -1.12 0.77
C VAL A 277 7.97 -1.53 -0.02
N ALA A 278 6.78 -1.17 0.45
CA ALA A 278 5.51 -1.56 -0.16
C ALA A 278 4.49 -0.40 -0.18
N GLY A 279 3.42 -0.57 -0.94
CA GLY A 279 2.40 0.46 -1.18
C GLY A 279 2.66 1.24 -2.48
N GLY A 280 1.65 1.95 -2.98
CA GLY A 280 1.68 2.59 -4.30
C GLY A 280 2.86 3.55 -4.52
N VAL A 281 3.30 4.29 -3.49
CA VAL A 281 4.45 5.21 -3.61
C VAL A 281 5.78 4.46 -3.78
N ALA A 282 5.86 3.16 -3.44
CA ALA A 282 7.04 2.33 -3.72
C ALA A 282 7.30 2.13 -5.23
N ALA A 283 6.35 2.49 -6.10
CA ALA A 283 6.52 2.51 -7.55
C ALA A 283 7.38 3.71 -8.04
N ASN A 284 7.50 4.79 -7.26
CA ASN A 284 8.31 5.97 -7.61
C ASN A 284 9.78 5.57 -7.77
N LYS A 285 10.34 5.73 -8.98
CA LYS A 285 11.67 5.25 -9.36
C LYS A 285 12.79 5.96 -8.61
N LYS A 286 12.65 7.26 -8.33
CA LYS A 286 13.67 8.05 -7.61
C LYS A 286 13.74 7.62 -6.14
N ILE A 287 12.58 7.53 -5.48
CA ILE A 287 12.50 7.03 -4.09
C ILE A 287 13.07 5.61 -4.01
N ARG A 288 12.68 4.73 -4.94
CA ARG A 288 13.18 3.35 -5.01
C ARG A 288 14.71 3.31 -5.15
N SER A 289 15.28 4.05 -6.10
CA SER A 289 16.72 4.10 -6.34
C SER A 289 17.48 4.64 -5.12
N MET A 290 16.98 5.70 -4.50
CA MET A 290 17.57 6.27 -3.28
C MET A 290 17.57 5.26 -2.13
N LEU A 291 16.45 4.57 -1.90
CA LEU A 291 16.34 3.57 -0.82
C LEU A 291 17.20 2.32 -1.08
N ILE A 292 17.32 1.87 -2.34
CA ILE A 292 18.23 0.77 -2.71
C ILE A 292 19.69 1.13 -2.38
N ASN A 293 20.12 2.35 -2.74
CA ASN A 293 21.46 2.82 -2.45
C ASN A 293 21.69 2.93 -0.93
N LEU A 294 20.71 3.46 -0.20
CA LEU A 294 20.75 3.56 1.25
C LEU A 294 20.88 2.17 1.92
N CYS A 295 20.17 1.15 1.40
CA CYS A 295 20.30 -0.23 1.88
C CYS A 295 21.71 -0.77 1.68
N LYS A 296 22.30 -0.57 0.50
CA LYS A 296 23.69 -0.99 0.22
C LYS A 296 24.67 -0.34 1.17
N GLU A 297 24.53 0.97 1.44
CA GLU A 297 25.38 1.72 2.38
C GLU A 297 25.30 1.19 3.83
N ASN A 298 24.19 0.52 4.20
CA ASN A 298 23.92 0.06 5.57
C ASN A 298 23.84 -1.46 5.71
N ASN A 299 24.27 -2.22 4.69
CA ASN A 299 24.25 -3.69 4.65
C ASN A 299 22.86 -4.30 4.83
N TYR A 300 21.83 -3.67 4.24
CA TYR A 300 20.47 -4.20 4.14
C TYR A 300 20.23 -4.79 2.75
N GLN A 301 19.55 -5.93 2.70
CA GLN A 301 18.92 -6.41 1.47
C GLN A 301 17.63 -5.65 1.27
N SER A 302 17.53 -4.90 0.16
CA SER A 302 16.31 -4.21 -0.20
C SER A 302 15.36 -5.12 -0.99
N VAL A 303 14.08 -5.13 -0.64
CA VAL A 303 13.03 -5.87 -1.35
C VAL A 303 11.87 -4.95 -1.68
N PHE A 304 11.52 -4.91 -2.96
CA PHE A 304 10.39 -4.13 -3.48
C PHE A 304 9.49 -5.04 -4.30
N PRO A 305 8.17 -4.90 -4.21
CA PRO A 305 7.28 -5.54 -5.17
C PRO A 305 7.58 -5.04 -6.59
N PRO A 306 7.29 -5.83 -7.64
CA PRO A 306 7.16 -5.32 -9.00
C PRO A 306 6.20 -4.14 -9.06
N ILE A 307 6.45 -3.20 -9.97
CA ILE A 307 5.66 -1.94 -10.06
C ILE A 307 4.18 -2.25 -10.24
N GLU A 308 3.86 -3.29 -11.00
CA GLU A 308 2.50 -3.71 -11.35
C GLU A 308 1.67 -4.17 -10.14
N ILE A 309 2.33 -4.56 -9.04
CA ILE A 309 1.66 -4.99 -7.80
C ILE A 309 1.98 -4.09 -6.59
N CYS A 310 2.56 -2.90 -6.82
CA CYS A 310 2.76 -1.91 -5.75
C CYS A 310 1.45 -1.25 -5.32
N GLY A 311 0.54 -0.97 -6.26
CA GLY A 311 -0.79 -0.41 -6.00
C GLY A 311 -1.75 -1.44 -5.40
N ASP A 312 -2.98 -1.00 -5.14
CA ASP A 312 -4.03 -1.86 -4.62
C ASP A 312 -4.39 -2.96 -5.64
N ASN A 313 -4.37 -4.20 -5.19
CA ASN A 313 -4.63 -5.37 -6.01
C ASN A 313 -5.08 -6.55 -5.15
N ALA A 314 -5.72 -7.55 -5.77
CA ALA A 314 -6.24 -8.69 -5.04
C ALA A 314 -5.21 -9.80 -4.80
N ALA A 315 -4.08 -9.83 -5.53
CA ALA A 315 -3.05 -10.83 -5.29
C ALA A 315 -2.41 -10.65 -3.91
N MET A 316 -2.25 -9.41 -3.43
CA MET A 316 -1.77 -9.14 -2.08
C MET A 316 -2.75 -9.63 -1.00
N ILE A 317 -4.06 -9.55 -1.26
CA ILE A 317 -5.11 -10.04 -0.35
C ILE A 317 -5.14 -11.57 -0.37
N ALA A 318 -5.06 -12.17 -1.55
CA ALA A 318 -4.97 -13.62 -1.70
C ALA A 318 -3.70 -14.18 -1.02
N MET A 319 -2.57 -13.44 -1.06
CA MET A 319 -1.32 -13.82 -0.37
C MET A 319 -1.50 -13.94 1.14
N VAL A 320 -2.13 -12.95 1.77
CA VAL A 320 -2.49 -13.04 3.20
C VAL A 320 -3.46 -14.19 3.44
N GLY A 321 -4.44 -14.35 2.53
CA GLY A 321 -5.38 -15.48 2.56
C GLY A 321 -4.66 -16.83 2.53
N LEU A 322 -3.64 -17.00 1.68
CA LEU A 322 -2.84 -18.22 1.59
C LEU A 322 -2.08 -18.52 2.89
N GLU A 323 -1.42 -17.50 3.47
CA GLU A 323 -0.70 -17.66 4.74
C GLU A 323 -1.67 -18.02 5.88
N LYS A 324 -2.82 -17.33 5.97
CA LYS A 324 -3.85 -17.62 6.98
C LYS A 324 -4.49 -18.99 6.76
N TYR A 325 -4.70 -19.38 5.51
CA TYR A 325 -5.26 -20.71 5.19
C TYR A 325 -4.35 -21.84 5.69
N LYS A 326 -3.04 -21.75 5.47
CA LYS A 326 -2.06 -22.72 5.97
C LYS A 326 -2.09 -22.87 7.48
N LEU A 327 -2.38 -21.80 8.20
CA LEU A 327 -2.50 -21.76 9.66
C LEU A 327 -3.93 -22.05 10.16
N LYS A 328 -4.89 -22.31 9.26
CA LYS A 328 -6.31 -22.51 9.56
C LYS A 328 -6.94 -21.33 10.31
N LEU A 329 -6.49 -20.12 10.03
CA LEU A 329 -7.01 -18.87 10.61
C LEU A 329 -8.19 -18.36 9.78
N PHE A 330 -9.37 -18.90 10.03
CA PHE A 330 -10.60 -18.56 9.33
C PHE A 330 -11.48 -17.62 10.15
N ASN A 331 -12.30 -16.82 9.48
CA ASN A 331 -13.23 -15.90 10.10
C ASN A 331 -14.68 -16.37 9.93
N LYS A 332 -15.52 -16.06 10.92
CA LYS A 332 -16.96 -16.22 10.79
C LYS A 332 -17.53 -15.22 9.79
N LEU A 333 -18.71 -15.53 9.25
CA LEU A 333 -19.38 -14.65 8.28
C LEU A 333 -19.92 -13.35 8.91
N ASP A 334 -20.00 -13.25 10.23
CA ASP A 334 -20.38 -12.04 10.96
C ASP A 334 -19.21 -11.04 11.17
N HIS A 335 -17.99 -11.36 10.71
CA HIS A 335 -16.83 -10.45 10.85
C HIS A 335 -17.14 -9.07 10.25
N PRO A 336 -17.02 -7.96 11.04
CA PRO A 336 -17.41 -6.64 10.57
C PRO A 336 -16.38 -6.02 9.62
N ALA A 337 -16.82 -5.07 8.78
CA ALA A 337 -15.90 -4.14 8.13
C ALA A 337 -15.27 -3.22 9.19
N LYS A 338 -13.94 -3.00 9.07
CA LYS A 338 -13.16 -2.19 10.00
C LYS A 338 -12.50 -1.02 9.24
N PRO A 339 -13.17 0.12 9.07
CA PRO A 339 -12.61 1.28 8.34
C PRO A 339 -11.28 1.75 8.91
N ARG A 340 -11.09 1.53 10.22
CA ARG A 340 -9.85 1.76 10.96
C ARG A 340 -9.39 0.44 11.54
N TRP A 341 -8.28 -0.06 11.02
CA TRP A 341 -7.69 -1.31 11.48
C TRP A 341 -6.16 -1.21 11.40
N PRO A 342 -5.51 -0.68 12.42
CA PRO A 342 -4.05 -0.59 12.43
C PRO A 342 -3.42 -1.99 12.46
N LEU A 343 -2.23 -2.13 11.86
CA LEU A 343 -1.46 -3.39 11.93
C LEU A 343 -0.94 -3.65 13.35
N ASP A 344 -0.48 -2.61 14.03
CA ASP A 344 -0.09 -2.66 15.44
C ASP A 344 -1.22 -2.06 16.29
N GLU A 345 -2.08 -2.92 16.81
CA GLU A 345 -3.23 -2.52 17.64
C GLU A 345 -2.81 -1.99 19.03
N ASN A 346 -1.57 -2.27 19.45
CA ASN A 346 -1.02 -1.78 20.71
C ASN A 346 -0.26 -0.45 20.57
N ALA A 347 -0.07 0.05 19.36
CA ALA A 347 0.62 1.29 19.14
C ALA A 347 -0.20 2.49 19.64
N LEU A 348 0.46 3.45 20.29
CA LEU A 348 -0.19 4.67 20.74
C LEU A 348 -0.88 5.39 19.57
N PHE A 349 -2.12 5.78 19.79
CA PHE A 349 -2.85 6.60 18.83
C PHE A 349 -2.15 7.97 18.71
N LEU A 350 -1.79 8.36 17.47
CA LEU A 350 -1.27 9.68 17.17
C LEU A 350 -2.36 10.49 16.46
N LYS A 351 -2.80 11.58 17.08
CA LYS A 351 -3.78 12.49 16.50
C LYS A 351 -3.22 13.07 15.20
N GLY A 352 -3.89 12.87 14.09
CA GLY A 352 -3.47 13.35 12.76
C GLY A 352 -2.79 12.32 11.85
N ALA A 353 -2.46 11.13 12.34
CA ALA A 353 -1.77 10.10 11.55
C ALA A 353 -2.73 9.34 10.61
N GLY A 354 -3.11 9.95 9.48
CA GLY A 354 -3.95 9.30 8.46
C GLY A 354 -5.38 8.96 8.92
N VAL A 355 -5.73 9.38 10.12
CA VAL A 355 -7.06 9.16 10.70
C VAL A 355 -7.81 10.48 10.62
N LYS A 356 -8.43 10.74 9.49
CA LYS A 356 -9.52 11.72 9.47
C LYS A 356 -10.65 11.11 10.32
N LEU A 357 -10.96 11.81 11.43
CA LEU A 357 -12.14 11.52 12.24
C LEU A 357 -13.41 11.65 11.41
#